data_635371bfce90e21bf151f1ad996c5baa
#
_entry.id   635371bfce90e21bf151f1ad996c5baa
#
_cell.length_a   1.000
_cell.length_b   1.000
_cell.length_c   1.000
_cell.angle_alpha   90.00
_cell.angle_beta   90.00
_cell.angle_gamma   90.00
#
_symmetry.space_group_name_H-M   'P 1'
#
loop_
_entity.id
_entity.type
_entity.pdbx_description
1 polymer ?
#
loop_
_entity_poly.entity_id
_entity_poly.type
_entity_poly.pdbx_seq_one_letter_code
_entity_poly.pdbx_strand_id
1 'polypeptide(L)'
;PGWVRARGLAVYLLVFQGGQALVAPMWGALADRLGLAVPLLAGSALLLISALSLRRWPLHGAEGVDPSPSEHWPVPPLVFEPGPAAGPVLVTVSYRVAPGNRSAFSDCMHHVARSRRRTGALTWGLYQDGQDPGHFIENYLVASWSEHLAQHSDRLTLTDRRYEERARRLLVPGTRPEVTHAFDTSSGPVVPEGGGAQ
;
A
#
# COMPACT_ATOMS: atom_id res chain seq x y z
N PRO A 1 -1.12 10.02 -0.05
CA PRO A 1 -2.59 9.89 0.05
C PRO A 1 -3.10 10.39 1.40
N GLY A 2 -4.31 11.02 1.42
CA GLY A 2 -4.87 11.66 2.63
C GLY A 2 -5.04 10.73 3.82
N TRP A 3 -5.40 9.46 3.57
CA TRP A 3 -5.62 8.45 4.61
C TRP A 3 -4.35 8.06 5.40
N VAL A 4 -3.15 8.24 4.80
CA VAL A 4 -1.87 7.95 5.48
C VAL A 4 -1.44 9.13 6.35
N ARG A 5 -1.83 10.38 6.00
CA ARG A 5 -1.38 11.60 6.69
C ARG A 5 -1.74 11.59 8.18
N ALA A 6 -2.98 11.25 8.50
CA ALA A 6 -3.44 11.22 9.90
C ALA A 6 -2.66 10.20 10.74
N ARG A 7 -2.44 8.99 10.21
CA ARG A 7 -1.64 7.95 10.89
C ARG A 7 -0.18 8.35 11.03
N GLY A 8 0.43 8.88 9.95
CA GLY A 8 1.81 9.37 9.98
C GLY A 8 1.99 10.51 10.99
N LEU A 9 1.06 11.46 11.02
CA LEU A 9 1.07 12.56 11.99
C LEU A 9 0.90 12.06 13.43
N ALA A 10 0.00 11.10 13.66
CA ALA A 10 -0.21 10.52 14.99
C ALA A 10 1.05 9.82 15.53
N VAL A 11 1.72 9.03 14.69
CA VAL A 11 2.99 8.38 15.06
C VAL A 11 4.08 9.42 15.32
N TYR A 12 4.19 10.43 14.46
CA TYR A 12 5.13 11.52 14.65
C TYR A 12 4.91 12.24 15.99
N LEU A 13 3.68 12.64 16.28
CA LEU A 13 3.33 13.33 17.53
C LEU A 13 3.57 12.44 18.76
N LEU A 14 3.25 11.14 18.67
CA LEU A 14 3.50 10.21 19.77
C LEU A 14 4.99 10.10 20.08
N VAL A 15 5.83 9.93 19.06
CA VAL A 15 7.29 9.85 19.24
C VAL A 15 7.87 11.17 19.74
N PHE A 16 7.44 12.29 19.15
CA PHE A 16 7.95 13.60 19.50
C PHE A 16 7.54 14.04 20.93
N GLN A 17 6.24 13.98 21.24
CA GLN A 17 5.73 14.38 22.55
C GLN A 17 6.11 13.37 23.64
N GLY A 18 6.02 12.08 23.35
CA GLY A 18 6.45 11.01 24.26
C GLY A 18 7.94 11.10 24.58
N GLY A 19 8.77 11.36 23.57
CA GLY A 19 10.19 11.59 23.75
C GLY A 19 10.48 12.81 24.66
N GLN A 20 9.79 13.92 24.43
CA GLN A 20 9.93 15.10 25.29
C GLN A 20 9.50 14.83 26.73
N ALA A 21 8.37 14.16 26.94
CA ALA A 21 7.87 13.83 28.28
C ALA A 21 8.84 12.95 29.09
N LEU A 22 9.53 12.03 28.44
CA LEU A 22 10.53 11.16 29.05
C LEU A 22 11.84 11.88 29.35
N VAL A 23 12.28 12.73 28.45
CA VAL A 23 13.62 13.35 28.52
C VAL A 23 13.62 14.65 29.34
N ALA A 24 12.51 15.41 29.38
CA ALA A 24 12.44 16.66 30.12
C ALA A 24 12.78 16.55 31.63
N PRO A 25 12.26 15.54 32.38
CA PRO A 25 12.64 15.35 33.77
C PRO A 25 14.12 15.03 33.97
N MET A 26 14.72 14.30 33.03
CA MET A 26 16.16 14.00 33.08
C MET A 26 17.02 15.25 32.94
N TRP A 27 16.66 16.13 32.00
CA TRP A 27 17.33 17.42 31.81
C TRP A 27 17.14 18.33 33.01
N GLY A 28 15.94 18.36 33.62
CA GLY A 28 15.66 19.08 34.84
C GLY A 28 16.55 18.63 36.01
N ALA A 29 16.57 17.31 36.27
CA ALA A 29 17.40 16.72 37.32
C ALA A 29 18.91 16.93 37.08
N LEU A 30 19.36 16.98 35.83
CA LEU A 30 20.75 17.29 35.49
C LEU A 30 21.08 18.77 35.77
N ALA A 31 20.15 19.66 35.43
CA ALA A 31 20.29 21.09 35.69
C ALA A 31 20.35 21.41 37.20
N ASP A 32 19.50 20.72 37.99
CA ASP A 32 19.46 20.89 39.44
C ASP A 32 20.76 20.45 40.11
N ARG A 33 21.43 19.41 39.60
CA ARG A 33 22.65 18.86 40.19
C ARG A 33 23.93 19.54 39.73
N LEU A 34 24.01 19.90 38.45
CA LEU A 34 25.25 20.33 37.78
C LEU A 34 25.19 21.79 37.28
N GLY A 35 24.06 22.45 37.53
CA GLY A 35 23.83 23.80 37.02
C GLY A 35 23.36 23.80 35.55
N LEU A 36 22.75 24.90 35.13
CA LEU A 36 22.09 25.07 33.84
C LEU A 36 23.05 24.97 32.64
N ALA A 37 24.32 25.32 32.83
CA ALA A 37 25.29 25.31 31.75
C ALA A 37 25.58 23.92 31.18
N VAL A 38 25.59 22.88 32.04
CA VAL A 38 25.92 21.52 31.65
C VAL A 38 24.86 20.92 30.69
N PRO A 39 23.55 20.95 30.99
CA PRO A 39 22.56 20.43 30.05
C PRO A 39 22.48 21.25 28.76
N LEU A 40 22.72 22.56 28.78
CA LEU A 40 22.76 23.37 27.56
C LEU A 40 23.93 23.00 26.66
N LEU A 41 25.12 22.81 27.20
CA LEU A 41 26.29 22.36 26.44
C LEU A 41 26.10 20.92 25.90
N ALA A 42 25.58 20.03 26.73
CA ALA A 42 25.29 18.66 26.32
C ALA A 42 24.25 18.61 25.19
N GLY A 43 23.17 19.39 25.29
CA GLY A 43 22.15 19.51 24.24
C GLY A 43 22.73 20.06 22.93
N SER A 44 23.57 21.12 23.03
CA SER A 44 24.26 21.69 21.87
C SER A 44 25.19 20.66 21.19
N ALA A 45 25.94 19.91 21.98
CA ALA A 45 26.80 18.83 21.46
C ALA A 45 26.02 17.74 20.77
N LEU A 46 24.89 17.30 21.34
CA LEU A 46 24.00 16.31 20.72
C LEU A 46 23.41 16.80 19.38
N LEU A 47 23.00 18.07 19.33
CA LEU A 47 22.52 18.68 18.07
C LEU A 47 23.61 18.71 17.00
N LEU A 48 24.84 19.06 17.38
CA LEU A 48 25.98 19.09 16.47
C LEU A 48 26.31 17.69 15.94
N ILE A 49 26.32 16.67 16.82
CA ILE A 49 26.56 15.27 16.46
C ILE A 49 25.43 14.81 15.49
N SER A 50 24.18 15.14 15.78
CA SER A 50 23.04 14.82 14.92
C SER A 50 23.18 15.47 13.54
N ALA A 51 23.57 16.74 13.48
CA ALA A 51 23.80 17.44 12.21
C ALA A 51 24.95 16.84 11.40
N LEU A 52 26.03 16.42 12.07
CA LEU A 52 27.16 15.74 11.43
C LEU A 52 26.78 14.33 10.95
N SER A 53 25.91 13.64 11.69
CA SER A 53 25.44 12.31 11.28
C SER A 53 24.68 12.31 9.96
N LEU A 54 23.93 13.39 9.65
CA LEU A 54 23.24 13.55 8.37
C LEU A 54 24.18 13.56 7.16
N ARG A 55 25.43 14.02 7.34
CA ARG A 55 26.47 13.95 6.30
C ARG A 55 26.95 12.51 6.05
N ARG A 56 26.96 11.70 7.10
CA ARG A 56 27.42 10.29 7.02
C ARG A 56 26.32 9.34 6.58
N TRP A 57 25.08 9.64 6.99
CA TRP A 57 23.86 8.88 6.64
C TRP A 57 22.83 9.83 6.05
N PRO A 58 22.98 10.22 4.76
CA PRO A 58 22.00 11.07 4.11
C PRO A 58 20.65 10.39 4.11
N LEU A 59 19.60 11.14 4.44
CA LEU A 59 18.22 10.68 4.29
C LEU A 59 17.98 10.47 2.79
N HIS A 60 17.75 9.23 2.40
CA HIS A 60 17.34 8.93 1.05
C HIS A 60 15.94 9.51 0.87
N GLY A 61 15.81 10.54 0.07
CA GLY A 61 14.52 11.06 -0.35
C GLY A 61 13.71 9.97 -1.05
N ALA A 62 12.41 10.10 -1.08
CA ALA A 62 11.53 9.25 -1.89
C ALA A 62 11.71 9.58 -3.39
N GLU A 63 12.99 9.69 -3.85
CA GLU A 63 13.30 9.96 -5.24
C GLU A 63 12.73 8.85 -6.12
N GLY A 64 11.92 9.23 -7.10
CA GLY A 64 11.24 8.29 -7.99
C GLY A 64 9.91 7.73 -7.48
N VAL A 65 9.51 8.04 -6.24
CA VAL A 65 8.16 7.72 -5.73
C VAL A 65 7.25 8.92 -5.95
N ASP A 66 6.31 8.79 -6.87
CA ASP A 66 5.27 9.78 -7.09
C ASP A 66 4.03 9.38 -6.26
N PRO A 67 3.72 10.09 -5.16
CA PRO A 67 2.60 9.77 -4.28
C PRO A 67 1.27 10.34 -4.78
N SER A 68 1.24 11.00 -5.93
CA SER A 68 0.01 11.57 -6.48
C SER A 68 -1.03 10.47 -6.71
N PRO A 69 -2.33 10.71 -6.40
CA PRO A 69 -3.39 9.75 -6.68
C PRO A 69 -3.45 9.42 -8.17
N SER A 70 -3.69 8.15 -8.49
CA SER A 70 -3.92 7.70 -9.86
C SER A 70 -5.43 7.55 -10.08
N GLU A 71 -6.06 8.49 -10.78
CA GLU A 71 -7.51 8.52 -11.03
C GLU A 71 -7.97 7.58 -12.17
N HIS A 72 -7.13 6.64 -12.60
CA HIS A 72 -7.42 5.85 -13.80
C HIS A 72 -7.76 4.40 -13.48
N TRP A 73 -9.03 4.14 -13.18
CA TRP A 73 -9.56 2.78 -13.11
C TRP A 73 -10.89 2.68 -13.85
N PRO A 74 -11.02 1.80 -14.85
CA PRO A 74 -12.31 1.50 -15.45
C PRO A 74 -13.20 0.80 -14.41
N VAL A 75 -14.44 1.25 -14.29
CA VAL A 75 -15.45 0.60 -13.45
C VAL A 75 -15.57 -0.87 -13.89
N PRO A 76 -15.46 -1.86 -12.97
CA PRO A 76 -15.59 -3.26 -13.34
C PRO A 76 -16.95 -3.55 -13.96
N PRO A 77 -17.05 -4.31 -15.04
CA PRO A 77 -18.32 -4.73 -15.61
C PRO A 77 -18.97 -5.77 -14.68
N LEU A 78 -19.76 -5.33 -13.72
CA LEU A 78 -20.54 -6.21 -12.85
C LEU A 78 -21.94 -6.37 -13.41
N VAL A 79 -22.49 -7.57 -13.28
CA VAL A 79 -23.86 -7.91 -13.71
C VAL A 79 -24.91 -7.41 -12.67
N PHE A 80 -24.44 -7.14 -11.45
CA PHE A 80 -25.27 -6.60 -10.35
C PHE A 80 -24.51 -5.52 -9.60
N GLU A 81 -25.20 -4.65 -8.87
CA GLU A 81 -24.61 -3.60 -8.06
C GLU A 81 -24.44 -4.10 -6.62
N PRO A 82 -23.19 -4.40 -6.18
CA PRO A 82 -22.96 -4.86 -4.81
C PRO A 82 -23.16 -3.73 -3.83
N GLY A 83 -23.71 -4.03 -2.66
CA GLY A 83 -23.75 -3.06 -1.57
C GLY A 83 -22.33 -2.67 -1.11
N PRO A 84 -22.13 -1.45 -0.57
CA PRO A 84 -20.81 -0.98 -0.13
C PRO A 84 -20.11 -1.91 0.87
N ALA A 85 -20.88 -2.58 1.72
CA ALA A 85 -20.39 -3.51 2.73
C ALA A 85 -20.28 -4.96 2.23
N ALA A 86 -20.67 -5.24 0.96
CA ALA A 86 -20.58 -6.58 0.39
C ALA A 86 -19.13 -7.06 0.39
N GLY A 87 -18.88 -8.23 0.91
CA GLY A 87 -17.54 -8.81 1.00
C GLY A 87 -17.42 -9.82 2.14
N PRO A 88 -16.21 -10.37 2.36
CA PRO A 88 -14.97 -10.09 1.62
C PRO A 88 -15.05 -10.30 0.11
N VAL A 89 -14.26 -9.51 -0.62
CA VAL A 89 -14.21 -9.59 -2.10
C VAL A 89 -12.88 -10.21 -2.52
N LEU A 90 -12.96 -11.34 -3.23
CA LEU A 90 -11.80 -11.95 -3.87
C LEU A 90 -11.66 -11.38 -5.28
N VAL A 91 -10.55 -10.72 -5.51
CA VAL A 91 -10.17 -10.22 -6.83
C VAL A 91 -9.18 -11.18 -7.45
N THR A 92 -9.48 -11.66 -8.63
CA THR A 92 -8.60 -12.55 -9.42
C THR A 92 -8.23 -11.84 -10.70
N VAL A 93 -6.94 -11.80 -11.00
CA VAL A 93 -6.42 -11.22 -12.24
C VAL A 93 -5.60 -12.27 -12.98
N SER A 94 -6.01 -12.57 -14.20
CA SER A 94 -5.33 -13.52 -15.10
C SER A 94 -4.42 -12.79 -16.07
N TYR A 95 -3.19 -13.28 -16.20
CA TYR A 95 -2.16 -12.71 -17.07
C TYR A 95 -1.61 -13.74 -18.03
N ARG A 96 -1.45 -13.37 -19.30
CA ARG A 96 -0.74 -14.15 -20.30
C ARG A 96 0.65 -13.57 -20.52
N VAL A 97 1.67 -14.19 -19.91
CA VAL A 97 3.05 -13.69 -19.92
C VAL A 97 3.82 -14.25 -21.11
N ALA A 98 4.52 -13.39 -21.83
CA ALA A 98 5.29 -13.78 -22.99
C ALA A 98 6.43 -14.76 -22.62
N PRO A 99 6.74 -15.76 -23.47
CA PRO A 99 7.89 -16.63 -23.27
C PRO A 99 9.17 -15.81 -23.05
N GLY A 100 9.97 -16.18 -22.03
CA GLY A 100 11.19 -15.45 -21.65
C GLY A 100 10.99 -14.31 -20.66
N ASN A 101 9.76 -13.82 -20.46
CA ASN A 101 9.48 -12.72 -19.52
C ASN A 101 9.02 -13.18 -18.13
N ARG A 102 8.93 -14.47 -17.86
CA ARG A 102 8.31 -15.03 -16.63
C ARG A 102 9.01 -14.56 -15.36
N SER A 103 10.34 -14.61 -15.32
CA SER A 103 11.11 -14.15 -14.16
C SER A 103 10.94 -12.65 -13.95
N ALA A 104 11.11 -11.85 -15.00
CA ALA A 104 10.94 -10.40 -14.94
C ALA A 104 9.52 -9.99 -14.53
N PHE A 105 8.50 -10.76 -14.96
CA PHE A 105 7.12 -10.58 -14.54
C PHE A 105 6.94 -10.87 -13.05
N SER A 106 7.45 -12.00 -12.56
CA SER A 106 7.41 -12.36 -11.15
C SER A 106 8.06 -11.28 -10.28
N ASP A 107 9.24 -10.80 -10.66
CA ASP A 107 9.97 -9.73 -9.95
C ASP A 107 9.16 -8.43 -9.92
N CYS A 108 8.54 -8.06 -11.05
CA CYS A 108 7.66 -6.90 -11.14
C CYS A 108 6.44 -7.04 -10.22
N MET A 109 5.84 -8.23 -10.16
CA MET A 109 4.67 -8.52 -9.34
C MET A 109 4.94 -8.47 -7.82
N HIS A 110 6.18 -8.60 -7.37
CA HIS A 110 6.53 -8.32 -5.97
C HIS A 110 6.32 -6.85 -5.58
N HIS A 111 6.48 -5.92 -6.51
CA HIS A 111 6.14 -4.51 -6.28
C HIS A 111 4.64 -4.28 -6.26
N VAL A 112 3.90 -4.93 -7.18
CA VAL A 112 2.44 -4.91 -7.19
C VAL A 112 1.88 -5.48 -5.88
N ALA A 113 2.42 -6.60 -5.38
CA ALA A 113 2.05 -7.19 -4.10
C ALA A 113 2.15 -6.20 -2.93
N ARG A 114 3.24 -5.44 -2.87
CA ARG A 114 3.42 -4.41 -1.83
C ARG A 114 2.37 -3.29 -1.96
N SER A 115 2.07 -2.89 -3.19
CA SER A 115 1.01 -1.93 -3.48
C SER A 115 -0.35 -2.45 -3.01
N ARG A 116 -0.74 -3.67 -3.39
CA ARG A 116 -2.02 -4.28 -2.99
C ARG A 116 -2.20 -4.32 -1.47
N ARG A 117 -1.17 -4.82 -0.74
CA ARG A 117 -1.19 -4.86 0.73
C ARG A 117 -1.26 -3.47 1.35
N ARG A 118 -0.48 -2.52 0.85
CA ARG A 118 -0.49 -1.14 1.34
C ARG A 118 -1.84 -0.46 1.14
N THR A 119 -2.54 -0.79 0.08
CA THR A 119 -3.82 -0.15 -0.29
C THR A 119 -5.05 -0.84 0.27
N GLY A 120 -4.92 -2.00 0.95
CA GLY A 120 -6.02 -2.62 1.68
C GLY A 120 -6.24 -4.11 1.42
N ALA A 121 -5.38 -4.78 0.65
CA ALA A 121 -5.49 -6.22 0.48
C ALA A 121 -5.12 -6.95 1.79
N LEU A 122 -6.03 -7.81 2.27
CA LEU A 122 -5.85 -8.65 3.44
C LEU A 122 -4.89 -9.82 3.16
N THR A 123 -5.02 -10.40 1.97
CA THR A 123 -4.14 -11.46 1.45
C THR A 123 -3.75 -11.14 0.02
N TRP A 124 -2.63 -11.69 -0.42
CA TRP A 124 -2.17 -11.59 -1.80
C TRP A 124 -1.36 -12.84 -2.17
N GLY A 125 -1.58 -13.36 -3.35
CA GLY A 125 -0.85 -14.47 -3.94
C GLY A 125 -0.69 -14.32 -5.45
N LEU A 126 0.43 -14.79 -5.97
CA LEU A 126 0.68 -14.95 -7.40
C LEU A 126 0.94 -16.43 -7.67
N TYR A 127 0.19 -17.00 -8.58
CA TYR A 127 0.26 -18.42 -8.92
C TYR A 127 0.59 -18.56 -10.40
N GLN A 128 1.38 -19.55 -10.73
CA GLN A 128 1.61 -19.97 -12.11
C GLN A 128 0.76 -21.21 -12.37
N ASP A 129 0.08 -21.24 -13.51
CA ASP A 129 -0.72 -22.39 -13.93
C ASP A 129 0.20 -23.57 -14.20
N GLY A 130 -0.15 -24.73 -13.62
CA GLY A 130 0.62 -25.97 -13.80
C GLY A 130 0.46 -26.59 -15.19
N GLN A 131 -0.59 -26.24 -15.92
CA GLN A 131 -0.88 -26.76 -17.27
C GLN A 131 -0.41 -25.79 -18.35
N ASP A 132 -0.41 -24.48 -18.07
CA ASP A 132 0.08 -23.44 -18.96
C ASP A 132 1.10 -22.55 -18.26
N PRO A 133 2.41 -22.82 -18.44
CA PRO A 133 3.45 -22.04 -17.80
C PRO A 133 3.51 -20.55 -18.19
N GLY A 134 2.78 -20.13 -19.23
CA GLY A 134 2.61 -18.72 -19.62
C GLY A 134 1.47 -18.02 -18.90
N HIS A 135 0.62 -18.76 -18.20
CA HIS A 135 -0.53 -18.24 -17.49
C HIS A 135 -0.21 -18.00 -16.00
N PHE A 136 -0.42 -16.78 -15.55
CA PHE A 136 -0.24 -16.36 -14.15
C PHE A 136 -1.55 -15.83 -13.60
N ILE A 137 -1.83 -16.14 -12.35
CA ILE A 137 -3.05 -15.77 -11.64
C ILE A 137 -2.66 -15.00 -10.38
N GLU A 138 -3.03 -13.72 -10.32
CA GLU A 138 -2.95 -12.92 -9.09
C GLU A 138 -4.28 -13.04 -8.35
N ASN A 139 -4.23 -13.38 -7.06
CA ASN A 139 -5.40 -13.38 -6.19
C ASN A 139 -5.14 -12.47 -4.99
N TYR A 140 -6.09 -11.61 -4.68
CA TYR A 140 -6.06 -10.86 -3.42
C TYR A 140 -7.47 -10.65 -2.86
N LEU A 141 -7.54 -10.61 -1.53
CA LEU A 141 -8.79 -10.45 -0.80
C LEU A 141 -8.84 -9.04 -0.22
N VAL A 142 -9.97 -8.37 -0.35
CA VAL A 142 -10.26 -7.08 0.30
C VAL A 142 -11.49 -7.21 1.19
N ALA A 143 -11.55 -6.39 2.24
CA ALA A 143 -12.56 -6.54 3.29
C ALA A 143 -13.99 -6.29 2.80
N SER A 144 -14.19 -5.38 1.85
CA SER A 144 -15.50 -5.03 1.30
C SER A 144 -15.39 -4.43 -0.09
N TRP A 145 -16.53 -4.29 -0.76
CA TRP A 145 -16.60 -3.61 -2.06
C TRP A 145 -16.19 -2.14 -1.98
N SER A 146 -16.61 -1.42 -0.93
CA SER A 146 -16.18 -0.02 -0.71
C SER A 146 -14.67 0.11 -0.53
N GLU A 147 -14.02 -0.84 0.18
CA GLU A 147 -12.57 -0.88 0.32
C GLU A 147 -11.88 -1.14 -1.02
N HIS A 148 -12.45 -2.00 -1.86
CA HIS A 148 -11.94 -2.24 -3.21
C HIS A 148 -12.01 -0.97 -4.08
N LEU A 149 -13.13 -0.26 -4.07
CA LEU A 149 -13.27 1.00 -4.80
C LEU A 149 -12.29 2.06 -4.28
N ALA A 150 -12.17 2.23 -2.96
CA ALA A 150 -11.22 3.15 -2.34
C ALA A 150 -9.76 2.79 -2.66
N GLN A 151 -9.45 1.51 -2.87
CA GLN A 151 -8.12 1.08 -3.31
C GLN A 151 -7.75 1.73 -4.65
N HIS A 152 -8.69 1.80 -5.56
CA HIS A 152 -8.47 2.30 -6.92
C HIS A 152 -8.62 3.81 -7.05
N SER A 153 -9.60 4.43 -6.35
CA SER A 153 -9.84 5.88 -6.44
C SER A 153 -8.80 6.70 -5.68
N ASP A 154 -8.50 6.30 -4.44
CA ASP A 154 -7.81 7.20 -3.51
C ASP A 154 -6.43 6.71 -3.07
N ARG A 155 -6.16 5.40 -3.18
CA ARG A 155 -4.98 4.79 -2.54
C ARG A 155 -3.86 4.40 -3.50
N LEU A 156 -4.16 4.20 -4.79
CA LEU A 156 -3.14 3.95 -5.82
C LEU A 156 -2.39 5.23 -6.14
N THR A 157 -1.06 5.12 -6.21
CA THR A 157 -0.18 6.22 -6.59
C THR A 157 0.29 6.07 -8.04
N LEU A 158 0.80 7.13 -8.64
CA LEU A 158 1.42 7.07 -9.98
C LEU A 158 2.60 6.09 -10.02
N THR A 159 3.32 5.93 -8.91
CA THR A 159 4.39 4.92 -8.81
C THR A 159 3.84 3.50 -8.89
N ASP A 160 2.74 3.20 -8.19
CA ASP A 160 2.09 1.88 -8.27
C ASP A 160 1.63 1.59 -9.69
N ARG A 161 1.04 2.58 -10.35
CA ARG A 161 0.63 2.48 -11.76
C ARG A 161 1.78 2.15 -12.70
N ARG A 162 2.96 2.76 -12.50
CA ARG A 162 4.15 2.45 -13.30
C ARG A 162 4.55 0.98 -13.19
N TYR A 163 4.45 0.39 -11.99
CA TYR A 163 4.72 -1.05 -11.81
C TYR A 163 3.66 -1.92 -12.51
N GLU A 164 2.39 -1.58 -12.42
CA GLU A 164 1.33 -2.28 -13.15
C GLU A 164 1.52 -2.18 -14.67
N GLU A 165 1.86 -1.00 -15.17
CA GLU A 165 2.16 -0.79 -16.60
C GLU A 165 3.40 -1.57 -17.04
N ARG A 166 4.43 -1.65 -16.17
CA ARG A 166 5.61 -2.47 -16.44
C ARG A 166 5.24 -3.95 -16.52
N ALA A 167 4.42 -4.45 -15.61
CA ALA A 167 3.92 -5.83 -15.66
C ALA A 167 3.14 -6.10 -16.95
N ARG A 168 2.27 -5.17 -17.37
CA ARG A 168 1.51 -5.27 -18.64
C ARG A 168 2.39 -5.36 -19.88
N ARG A 169 3.54 -4.69 -19.90
CA ARG A 169 4.49 -4.73 -21.03
C ARG A 169 5.18 -6.09 -21.20
N LEU A 170 5.14 -6.94 -20.17
CA LEU A 170 5.73 -8.28 -20.18
C LEU A 170 4.75 -9.36 -20.66
N LEU A 171 3.50 -8.99 -20.93
CA LEU A 171 2.46 -9.89 -21.42
C LEU A 171 2.66 -10.22 -22.92
N VAL A 172 1.98 -11.24 -23.36
CA VAL A 172 1.89 -11.55 -24.80
C VAL A 172 1.25 -10.37 -25.52
N PRO A 173 1.85 -9.90 -26.62
CA PRO A 173 1.31 -8.76 -27.38
C PRO A 173 -0.16 -8.96 -27.76
N GLY A 174 -0.98 -7.93 -27.55
CA GLY A 174 -2.42 -7.97 -27.84
C GLY A 174 -3.29 -8.57 -26.74
N THR A 175 -2.70 -9.17 -25.69
CA THR A 175 -3.47 -9.66 -24.53
C THR A 175 -3.65 -8.55 -23.48
N ARG A 176 -4.76 -8.64 -22.73
CA ARG A 176 -5.03 -7.77 -21.57
C ARG A 176 -5.26 -8.65 -20.34
N PRO A 177 -4.92 -8.16 -19.15
CA PRO A 177 -5.32 -8.84 -17.92
C PRO A 177 -6.84 -8.97 -17.85
N GLU A 178 -7.33 -10.15 -17.48
CA GLU A 178 -8.73 -10.40 -17.19
C GLU A 178 -8.94 -10.30 -15.69
N VAL A 179 -9.90 -9.47 -15.26
CA VAL A 179 -10.19 -9.23 -13.85
C VAL A 179 -11.56 -9.76 -13.52
N THR A 180 -11.65 -10.59 -12.49
CA THR A 180 -12.91 -11.12 -11.96
C THR A 180 -13.03 -10.77 -10.47
N HIS A 181 -14.26 -10.55 -10.02
CA HIS A 181 -14.60 -10.25 -8.65
C HIS A 181 -15.57 -11.31 -8.14
N ALA A 182 -15.20 -11.99 -7.04
CA ALA A 182 -16.07 -12.93 -6.36
C ALA A 182 -16.35 -12.42 -4.95
N PHE A 183 -17.60 -12.49 -4.55
CA PHE A 183 -18.07 -12.01 -3.26
C PHE A 183 -18.33 -13.20 -2.34
N ASP A 184 -17.92 -13.08 -1.08
CA ASP A 184 -18.22 -14.08 -0.08
C ASP A 184 -19.75 -14.10 0.20
N THR A 185 -20.34 -15.28 0.06
CA THR A 185 -21.77 -15.51 0.30
C THR A 185 -22.06 -16.03 1.71
N SER A 186 -21.04 -16.26 2.54
CA SER A 186 -21.20 -16.79 3.89
C SER A 186 -21.93 -15.79 4.84
N SER A 187 -21.86 -14.50 4.52
CA SER A 187 -22.50 -13.42 5.30
C SER A 187 -23.91 -13.07 4.81
N GLY A 188 -24.44 -13.81 3.83
CA GLY A 188 -25.76 -13.57 3.23
C GLY A 188 -25.69 -13.37 1.72
N PRO A 189 -26.84 -13.31 1.03
CA PRO A 189 -26.89 -13.11 -0.42
C PRO A 189 -26.33 -11.74 -0.80
N VAL A 190 -25.41 -11.71 -1.74
CA VAL A 190 -24.80 -10.48 -2.27
C VAL A 190 -25.77 -9.72 -3.18
N VAL A 191 -26.67 -10.46 -3.81
CA VAL A 191 -27.77 -9.94 -4.64
C VAL A 191 -29.06 -9.99 -3.82
N PRO A 192 -29.82 -8.88 -3.67
CA PRO A 192 -31.12 -8.92 -3.02
C PRO A 192 -32.03 -9.90 -3.78
N GLU A 193 -32.60 -10.88 -3.08
CA GLU A 193 -33.64 -11.76 -3.63
C GLU A 193 -34.89 -10.89 -3.87
N GLY A 194 -35.03 -10.27 -5.05
CA GLY A 194 -36.17 -9.40 -5.33
C GLY A 194 -36.15 -8.65 -6.67
N GLY A 195 -35.12 -8.84 -7.50
CA GLY A 195 -35.06 -8.28 -8.85
C GLY A 195 -35.58 -9.26 -9.90
N GLY A 196 -36.75 -9.85 -9.70
CA GLY A 196 -37.44 -10.62 -10.72
C GLY A 196 -37.92 -9.68 -11.82
N ALA A 197 -37.62 -10.02 -13.05
CA ALA A 197 -38.02 -9.38 -14.28
C ALA A 197 -39.47 -8.87 -14.27
N GLN A 198 -39.62 -7.59 -14.60
CA GLN A 198 -40.83 -7.06 -15.25
C GLN A 198 -40.41 -6.54 -16.62
#